data_f2679964492aa992e671a161a9f067d3
#
_entry.id   f2679964492aa992e671a161a9f067d3
#
_cell.length_a   1.000
_cell.length_b   1.000
_cell.length_c   1.000
_cell.angle_alpha   90.00
_cell.angle_beta   90.00
_cell.angle_gamma   90.00
#
_symmetry.space_group_name_H-M   'P 1'
#
loop_
_entity.id
_entity.type
_entity.pdbx_description
1 polymer ?
#
loop_
_entity_poly.entity_id
_entity_poly.type
_entity_poly.pdbx_seq_one_letter_code
_entity_poly.pdbx_strand_id
1 'polypeptide(L)'
;MIEQIFTYFTIETLYMWINLGVLPFWLILIFFPQSYLCRFFVTSIFPFVLLSGVYIFIIYKSFLSGYDFDGNFTLYLGLNELSRLFEDSLYLMIFWTHFIAINLFVGGWIVKDAQKFSINKVLLAIPLITTYLIGPFGIFIYWIIRIFYAKRVNLYE
;
A
#
# COMPACT_ATOMS: atom_id res chain seq x y z
N MET A 1 -1.27 15.39 29.09
CA MET A 1 -1.79 15.68 27.73
C MET A 1 -1.14 14.78 26.67
N ILE A 2 0.19 14.70 26.58
CA ILE A 2 0.87 13.81 25.60
C ILE A 2 0.58 12.32 25.88
N GLU A 3 0.65 11.87 27.15
CA GLU A 3 0.34 10.50 27.54
C GLU A 3 -1.11 10.09 27.21
N GLN A 4 -2.07 11.01 27.38
CA GLN A 4 -3.46 10.76 27.02
C GLN A 4 -3.65 10.59 25.49
N ILE A 5 -2.89 11.32 24.68
CA ILE A 5 -2.92 11.15 23.22
C ILE A 5 -2.40 9.75 22.84
N PHE A 6 -1.32 9.28 23.44
CA PHE A 6 -0.77 7.94 23.19
C PHE A 6 -1.73 6.81 23.58
N THR A 7 -2.63 7.03 24.56
CA THR A 7 -3.63 6.03 24.95
C THR A 7 -4.69 5.78 23.87
N TYR A 8 -4.97 6.78 23.02
CA TYR A 8 -5.92 6.65 21.90
C TYR A 8 -5.28 6.03 20.65
N PHE A 9 -3.95 6.07 20.51
CA PHE A 9 -3.22 5.51 19.37
C PHE A 9 -2.68 4.10 19.69
N THR A 10 -3.58 3.17 20.02
CA THR A 10 -3.20 1.75 20.14
C THR A 10 -2.87 1.17 18.75
N ILE A 11 -2.20 0.03 18.72
CA ILE A 11 -1.86 -0.67 17.46
C ILE A 11 -3.14 -1.04 16.70
N GLU A 12 -4.18 -1.49 17.41
CA GLU A 12 -5.48 -1.85 16.85
C GLU A 12 -6.18 -0.64 16.24
N THR A 13 -6.14 0.50 16.92
CA THR A 13 -6.73 1.75 16.43
C THR A 13 -5.99 2.23 15.17
N LEU A 14 -4.67 2.19 15.16
CA LEU A 14 -3.86 2.54 13.98
C LEU A 14 -4.15 1.60 12.81
N TYR A 15 -4.25 0.30 13.07
CA TYR A 15 -4.62 -0.68 12.05
C TYR A 15 -5.96 -0.36 11.40
N MET A 16 -6.99 -0.08 12.22
CA MET A 16 -8.30 0.30 11.73
C MET A 16 -8.26 1.59 10.89
N TRP A 17 -7.55 2.60 11.37
CA TRP A 17 -7.46 3.89 10.70
C TRP A 17 -6.73 3.82 9.37
N ILE A 18 -5.66 3.03 9.27
CA ILE A 18 -4.95 2.85 8.01
C ILE A 18 -5.82 2.12 6.99
N ASN A 19 -6.49 1.03 7.41
CA ASN A 19 -7.37 0.28 6.51
C ASN A 19 -8.56 1.11 6.03
N LEU A 20 -9.23 1.85 6.92
CA LEU A 20 -10.34 2.73 6.56
C LEU A 20 -9.85 3.95 5.77
N GLY A 21 -8.70 4.51 6.15
CA GLY A 21 -8.15 5.71 5.52
C GLY A 21 -7.69 5.48 4.07
N VAL A 22 -7.28 4.26 3.72
CA VAL A 22 -6.86 3.94 2.35
C VAL A 22 -8.04 3.65 1.42
N LEU A 23 -9.19 3.24 1.95
CA LEU A 23 -10.38 2.88 1.14
C LEU A 23 -10.82 4.00 0.18
N PRO A 24 -10.93 5.29 0.59
CA PRO A 24 -11.32 6.36 -0.32
C PRO A 24 -10.40 6.45 -1.55
N PHE A 25 -9.10 6.25 -1.38
CA PHE A 25 -8.16 6.27 -2.50
C PHE A 25 -8.42 5.12 -3.48
N TRP A 26 -8.69 3.92 -2.99
CA TRP A 26 -9.03 2.78 -3.83
C TRP A 26 -10.38 2.94 -4.53
N LEU A 27 -11.38 3.49 -3.85
CA LEU A 27 -12.67 3.80 -4.49
C LEU A 27 -12.49 4.81 -5.65
N ILE A 28 -11.66 5.84 -5.46
CA ILE A 28 -11.36 6.79 -6.53
C ILE A 28 -10.61 6.11 -7.68
N LEU A 29 -9.61 5.26 -7.41
CA LEU A 29 -8.88 4.52 -8.45
C LEU A 29 -9.81 3.62 -9.28
N ILE A 30 -10.73 2.91 -8.63
CA ILE A 30 -11.59 1.92 -9.28
C ILE A 30 -12.71 2.59 -10.08
N PHE A 31 -13.42 3.54 -9.45
CA PHE A 31 -14.63 4.13 -10.05
C PHE A 31 -14.36 5.38 -10.91
N PHE A 32 -13.32 6.13 -10.57
CA PHE A 32 -13.02 7.42 -11.18
C PHE A 32 -11.55 7.56 -11.63
N PRO A 33 -10.97 6.55 -12.34
CA PRO A 33 -9.54 6.52 -12.66
C PRO A 33 -9.06 7.70 -13.53
N GLN A 34 -9.95 8.31 -14.30
CA GLN A 34 -9.64 9.42 -15.21
C GLN A 34 -9.98 10.80 -14.62
N SER A 35 -10.53 10.85 -13.40
CA SER A 35 -10.98 12.10 -12.77
C SER A 35 -9.82 12.99 -12.32
N TYR A 36 -10.12 14.28 -12.17
CA TYR A 36 -9.20 15.23 -11.52
C TYR A 36 -8.88 14.79 -10.06
N LEU A 37 -9.87 14.26 -9.36
CA LEU A 37 -9.70 13.75 -7.99
C LEU A 37 -8.66 12.61 -7.94
N CYS A 38 -8.72 11.68 -8.90
CA CYS A 38 -7.74 10.61 -8.98
C CYS A 38 -6.32 11.16 -9.19
N ARG A 39 -6.16 12.11 -10.09
CA ARG A 39 -4.85 12.73 -10.38
C ARG A 39 -4.30 13.50 -9.19
N PHE A 40 -5.16 14.26 -8.50
CA PHE A 40 -4.73 15.13 -7.41
C PHE A 40 -4.53 14.37 -6.10
N PHE A 41 -5.48 13.52 -5.70
CA PHE A 41 -5.44 12.85 -4.40
C PHE A 41 -4.74 11.50 -4.40
N VAL A 42 -4.82 10.72 -5.48
CA VAL A 42 -4.39 9.32 -5.45
C VAL A 42 -3.09 9.08 -6.20
N THR A 43 -2.98 9.60 -7.43
CA THR A 43 -1.77 9.40 -8.23
C THR A 43 -0.72 10.51 -8.01
N SER A 44 -0.90 11.31 -6.98
CA SER A 44 0.05 12.32 -6.49
C SER A 44 0.88 11.78 -5.33
N ILE A 45 1.73 12.63 -4.77
CA ILE A 45 2.51 12.31 -3.57
C ILE A 45 1.65 12.28 -2.30
N PHE A 46 0.45 12.85 -2.32
CA PHE A 46 -0.40 13.10 -1.15
C PHE A 46 -0.66 11.85 -0.28
N PRO A 47 -1.19 10.72 -0.80
CA PRO A 47 -1.46 9.56 0.03
C PRO A 47 -0.19 8.94 0.62
N PHE A 48 0.93 9.06 -0.10
CA PHE A 48 2.21 8.50 0.36
C PHE A 48 2.83 9.31 1.48
N VAL A 49 2.67 10.63 1.48
CA VAL A 49 3.07 11.50 2.62
C VAL A 49 2.27 11.12 3.86
N LEU A 50 0.96 10.89 3.74
CA LEU A 50 0.13 10.47 4.88
C LEU A 50 0.56 9.10 5.41
N LEU A 51 0.70 8.10 4.52
CA LEU A 51 1.10 6.75 4.92
C LEU A 51 2.53 6.72 5.49
N SER A 52 3.46 7.49 4.90
CA SER A 52 4.82 7.63 5.43
C SER A 52 4.83 8.31 6.80
N GLY A 53 3.97 9.30 7.02
CA GLY A 53 3.82 9.93 8.33
C GLY A 53 3.36 8.93 9.40
N VAL A 54 2.37 8.09 9.08
CA VAL A 54 1.93 7.01 9.97
C VAL A 54 3.03 5.98 10.18
N TYR A 55 3.75 5.60 9.14
CA TYR A 55 4.88 4.67 9.20
C TYR A 55 5.98 5.19 10.14
N ILE A 56 6.38 6.45 10.00
CA ILE A 56 7.36 7.12 10.86
C ILE A 56 6.85 7.17 12.31
N PHE A 57 5.56 7.46 12.51
CA PHE A 57 4.95 7.47 13.84
C PHE A 57 5.02 6.09 14.52
N ILE A 58 4.75 5.00 13.79
CA ILE A 58 4.86 3.64 14.32
C ILE A 58 6.30 3.31 14.70
N ILE A 59 7.28 3.64 13.84
CA ILE A 59 8.71 3.47 14.15
C ILE A 59 9.11 4.25 15.40
N TYR A 60 8.70 5.52 15.49
CA TYR A 60 8.98 6.34 16.66
C TYR A 60 8.38 5.75 17.94
N LYS A 61 7.14 5.29 17.89
CA LYS A 61 6.47 4.60 19.01
C LYS A 61 7.21 3.32 19.39
N SER A 62 7.65 2.53 18.41
CA SER A 62 8.45 1.32 18.62
C SER A 62 9.77 1.63 19.32
N PHE A 63 10.46 2.69 18.89
CA PHE A 63 11.69 3.14 19.52
C PHE A 63 11.48 3.53 20.98
N LEU A 64 10.42 4.26 21.31
CA LEU A 64 10.09 4.65 22.69
C LEU A 64 9.72 3.44 23.57
N SER A 65 9.17 2.38 23.00
CA SER A 65 8.84 1.15 23.73
C SER A 65 10.03 0.22 23.94
N GLY A 66 11.22 0.60 23.46
CA GLY A 66 12.43 -0.22 23.57
C GLY A 66 12.48 -1.41 22.61
N TYR A 67 11.79 -1.32 21.48
CA TYR A 67 11.79 -2.35 20.44
C TYR A 67 13.20 -2.56 19.88
N ASP A 68 13.62 -3.82 19.77
CA ASP A 68 14.91 -4.19 19.19
C ASP A 68 14.86 -4.20 17.67
N PHE A 69 15.35 -3.11 17.06
CA PHE A 69 15.43 -3.00 15.59
C PHE A 69 16.55 -3.86 14.99
N ASP A 70 17.58 -4.20 15.74
CA ASP A 70 18.68 -5.05 15.23
C ASP A 70 18.17 -6.46 14.96
N GLY A 71 17.22 -6.94 15.75
CA GLY A 71 16.52 -8.19 15.49
C GLY A 71 15.80 -8.26 14.15
N ASN A 72 15.42 -7.13 13.57
CA ASN A 72 14.72 -7.11 12.26
C ASN A 72 15.58 -7.64 11.11
N PHE A 73 16.91 -7.56 11.21
CA PHE A 73 17.80 -8.12 10.20
C PHE A 73 17.79 -9.64 10.14
N THR A 74 17.28 -10.30 11.19
CA THR A 74 17.12 -11.77 11.20
C THR A 74 16.14 -12.29 10.16
N LEU A 75 15.26 -11.42 9.61
CA LEU A 75 14.33 -11.77 8.53
C LEU A 75 15.01 -12.41 7.30
N TYR A 76 16.30 -12.12 7.08
CA TYR A 76 17.08 -12.66 5.96
C TYR A 76 17.75 -14.00 6.29
N LEU A 77 17.72 -14.46 7.55
CA LEU A 77 18.40 -15.67 8.00
C LEU A 77 17.60 -16.95 7.76
N GLY A 78 16.28 -16.84 7.61
CA GLY A 78 15.44 -17.99 7.32
C GLY A 78 13.96 -17.77 7.59
N LEU A 79 13.14 -18.70 7.13
CA LEU A 79 11.68 -18.63 7.26
C LEU A 79 11.21 -18.66 8.73
N ASN A 80 11.90 -19.40 9.60
CA ASN A 80 11.54 -19.47 11.01
C ASN A 80 11.76 -18.12 11.72
N GLU A 81 12.85 -17.44 11.39
CA GLU A 81 13.16 -16.13 11.94
C GLU A 81 12.16 -15.07 11.45
N LEU A 82 11.83 -15.13 10.16
CA LEU A 82 10.77 -14.29 9.60
C LEU A 82 9.43 -14.52 10.31
N SER A 83 9.04 -15.80 10.54
CA SER A 83 7.80 -16.13 11.23
C SER A 83 7.75 -15.53 12.64
N ARG A 84 8.85 -15.59 13.40
CA ARG A 84 8.94 -14.99 14.74
C ARG A 84 8.77 -13.47 14.72
N LEU A 85 9.35 -12.80 13.73
CA LEU A 85 9.15 -11.35 13.57
C LEU A 85 7.68 -10.99 13.35
N PHE A 86 6.95 -11.81 12.60
CA PHE A 86 5.51 -11.57 12.34
C PHE A 86 4.63 -11.86 13.59
N GLU A 87 5.12 -12.49 14.62
CA GLU A 87 4.43 -12.63 15.90
C GLU A 87 4.45 -11.33 16.71
N ASP A 88 5.42 -10.44 16.44
CA ASP A 88 5.46 -9.13 17.07
C ASP A 88 4.48 -8.15 16.39
N SER A 89 3.55 -7.62 17.19
CA SER A 89 2.49 -6.74 16.68
C SER A 89 3.00 -5.42 16.10
N LEU A 90 4.12 -4.88 16.62
CA LEU A 90 4.73 -3.65 16.09
C LEU A 90 5.38 -3.91 14.74
N TYR A 91 6.14 -4.99 14.62
CA TYR A 91 6.74 -5.41 13.36
C TYR A 91 5.66 -5.68 12.30
N LEU A 92 4.62 -6.44 12.68
CA LEU A 92 3.49 -6.74 11.81
C LEU A 92 2.81 -5.46 11.31
N MET A 93 2.65 -4.45 12.18
CA MET A 93 2.03 -3.18 11.82
C MET A 93 2.91 -2.34 10.88
N ILE A 94 4.23 -2.33 11.09
CA ILE A 94 5.20 -1.71 10.19
C ILE A 94 5.10 -2.36 8.80
N PHE A 95 5.13 -3.69 8.75
CA PHE A 95 5.01 -4.45 7.50
C PHE A 95 3.67 -4.18 6.80
N TRP A 96 2.56 -4.19 7.56
CA TRP A 96 1.22 -3.95 7.03
C TRP A 96 1.08 -2.56 6.40
N THR A 97 1.59 -1.53 7.06
CA THR A 97 1.59 -0.17 6.54
C THR A 97 2.40 -0.06 5.25
N HIS A 98 3.57 -0.72 5.21
CA HIS A 98 4.38 -0.82 3.99
C HIS A 98 3.64 -1.54 2.86
N PHE A 99 3.00 -2.68 3.15
CA PHE A 99 2.22 -3.45 2.18
C PHE A 99 1.08 -2.61 1.56
N ILE A 100 0.31 -1.89 2.39
CA ILE A 100 -0.75 -1.01 1.93
C ILE A 100 -0.21 0.12 1.05
N ALA A 101 0.90 0.74 1.44
CA ALA A 101 1.50 1.84 0.69
C ALA A 101 2.00 1.38 -0.69
N ILE A 102 2.68 0.24 -0.76
CA ILE A 102 3.16 -0.34 -2.03
C ILE A 102 2.00 -0.73 -2.92
N ASN A 103 0.97 -1.39 -2.39
CA ASN A 103 -0.21 -1.76 -3.19
C ASN A 103 -0.92 -0.52 -3.75
N LEU A 104 -1.07 0.55 -2.97
CA LEU A 104 -1.66 1.79 -3.47
C LEU A 104 -0.80 2.44 -4.55
N PHE A 105 0.53 2.43 -4.39
CA PHE A 105 1.46 2.91 -5.41
C PHE A 105 1.30 2.14 -6.71
N VAL A 106 1.25 0.81 -6.63
CA VAL A 106 1.03 -0.07 -7.77
C VAL A 106 -0.32 0.21 -8.44
N GLY A 107 -1.40 0.37 -7.65
CA GLY A 107 -2.71 0.75 -8.17
C GLY A 107 -2.69 2.08 -8.93
N GLY A 108 -2.00 3.08 -8.39
CA GLY A 108 -1.78 4.36 -9.05
C GLY A 108 -0.98 4.23 -10.36
N TRP A 109 0.06 3.38 -10.36
CA TRP A 109 0.84 3.07 -11.55
C TRP A 109 -0.01 2.37 -12.61
N ILE A 110 -0.80 1.36 -12.24
CA ILE A 110 -1.73 0.65 -13.14
C ILE A 110 -2.67 1.65 -13.84
N VAL A 111 -3.26 2.57 -13.08
CA VAL A 111 -4.18 3.58 -13.65
C VAL A 111 -3.45 4.50 -14.63
N LYS A 112 -2.25 4.99 -14.27
CA LYS A 112 -1.48 5.87 -15.17
C LYS A 112 -1.02 5.17 -16.43
N ASP A 113 -0.55 3.93 -16.33
CA ASP A 113 -0.11 3.16 -17.49
C ASP A 113 -1.30 2.79 -18.39
N ALA A 114 -2.45 2.39 -17.80
CA ALA A 114 -3.67 2.08 -18.53
C ALA A 114 -4.22 3.27 -19.35
N GLN A 115 -4.05 4.49 -18.83
CA GLN A 115 -4.44 5.71 -19.56
C GLN A 115 -3.65 5.89 -20.86
N LYS A 116 -2.36 5.52 -20.90
CA LYS A 116 -1.53 5.60 -22.12
C LYS A 116 -2.06 4.72 -23.24
N PHE A 117 -2.66 3.58 -22.90
CA PHE A 117 -3.18 2.60 -23.85
C PHE A 117 -4.70 2.64 -24.01
N SER A 118 -5.36 3.66 -23.43
CA SER A 118 -6.82 3.83 -23.50
C SER A 118 -7.59 2.58 -23.05
N ILE A 119 -7.09 1.85 -22.03
CA ILE A 119 -7.74 0.66 -21.49
C ILE A 119 -9.05 1.05 -20.83
N ASN A 120 -10.11 0.28 -21.11
CA ASN A 120 -11.44 0.55 -20.58
C ASN A 120 -11.45 0.45 -19.05
N LYS A 121 -12.09 1.44 -18.38
CA LYS A 121 -12.17 1.51 -16.92
C LYS A 121 -12.81 0.28 -16.25
N VAL A 122 -13.78 -0.35 -16.91
CA VAL A 122 -14.45 -1.55 -16.38
C VAL A 122 -13.47 -2.73 -16.34
N LEU A 123 -12.69 -2.90 -17.42
CA LEU A 123 -11.66 -3.93 -17.48
C LEU A 123 -10.53 -3.64 -16.48
N LEU A 124 -10.22 -2.36 -16.25
CA LEU A 124 -9.22 -1.92 -15.30
C LEU A 124 -9.62 -2.16 -13.84
N ALA A 125 -10.92 -2.18 -13.53
CA ALA A 125 -11.42 -2.43 -12.18
C ALA A 125 -10.98 -3.80 -11.63
N ILE A 126 -10.89 -4.82 -12.49
CA ILE A 126 -10.52 -6.18 -12.10
C ILE A 126 -9.10 -6.22 -11.48
N PRO A 127 -8.04 -5.81 -12.18
CA PRO A 127 -6.69 -5.81 -11.60
C PRO A 127 -6.56 -4.85 -10.42
N LEU A 128 -7.29 -3.73 -10.37
CA LEU A 128 -7.25 -2.81 -9.24
C LEU A 128 -7.82 -3.44 -7.97
N ILE A 129 -9.01 -4.07 -8.05
CA ILE A 129 -9.60 -4.78 -6.91
C ILE A 129 -8.68 -5.91 -6.45
N THR A 130 -8.12 -6.66 -7.40
CA THR A 130 -7.21 -7.76 -7.07
C THR A 130 -5.90 -7.25 -6.47
N THR A 131 -5.37 -6.12 -6.94
CA THR A 131 -4.17 -5.49 -6.35
C THR A 131 -4.44 -5.03 -4.92
N TYR A 132 -5.62 -4.46 -4.66
CA TYR A 132 -6.02 -4.08 -3.30
C TYR A 132 -6.01 -5.28 -2.34
N LEU A 133 -6.53 -6.43 -2.78
CA LEU A 133 -6.69 -7.62 -1.93
C LEU A 133 -5.41 -8.47 -1.82
N ILE A 134 -4.71 -8.68 -2.95
CA ILE A 134 -3.65 -9.71 -3.06
C ILE A 134 -2.33 -9.11 -3.63
N GLY A 135 -2.30 -7.82 -3.96
CA GLY A 135 -1.10 -7.13 -4.45
C GLY A 135 -0.53 -7.70 -5.76
N PRO A 136 0.52 -8.53 -5.73
CA PRO A 136 1.23 -8.99 -6.92
C PRO A 136 0.36 -9.71 -7.97
N PHE A 137 -0.69 -10.39 -7.52
CA PHE A 137 -1.60 -11.08 -8.44
C PHE A 137 -2.40 -10.08 -9.30
N GLY A 138 -2.76 -8.92 -8.75
CA GLY A 138 -3.40 -7.86 -9.51
C GLY A 138 -2.49 -7.28 -10.61
N ILE A 139 -1.19 -7.14 -10.34
CA ILE A 139 -0.19 -6.75 -11.34
C ILE A 139 -0.13 -7.78 -12.47
N PHE A 140 -0.13 -9.06 -12.14
CA PHE A 140 -0.10 -10.14 -13.12
C PHE A 140 -1.32 -10.08 -14.06
N ILE A 141 -2.53 -9.92 -13.51
CA ILE A 141 -3.75 -9.74 -14.31
C ILE A 141 -3.63 -8.50 -15.21
N TYR A 142 -3.15 -7.39 -14.64
CA TYR A 142 -2.97 -6.16 -15.39
C TYR A 142 -2.00 -6.35 -16.57
N TRP A 143 -0.88 -7.05 -16.38
CA TRP A 143 0.07 -7.32 -17.45
C TRP A 143 -0.52 -8.14 -18.59
N ILE A 144 -1.35 -9.13 -18.29
CA ILE A 144 -2.07 -9.87 -19.32
C ILE A 144 -2.92 -8.90 -20.15
N ILE A 145 -3.74 -8.07 -19.48
CA ILE A 145 -4.58 -7.08 -20.17
C ILE A 145 -3.72 -6.12 -20.99
N ARG A 146 -2.65 -5.60 -20.38
CA ARG A 146 -1.74 -4.64 -21.00
C ARG A 146 -1.10 -5.14 -22.29
N ILE A 147 -0.66 -6.41 -22.34
CA ILE A 147 -0.04 -7.01 -23.53
C ILE A 147 -1.00 -6.94 -24.73
N PHE A 148 -2.29 -7.21 -24.53
CA PHE A 148 -3.27 -7.14 -25.63
C PHE A 148 -3.49 -5.71 -26.15
N TYR A 149 -3.42 -4.70 -25.27
CA TYR A 149 -3.62 -3.30 -25.65
C TYR A 149 -2.35 -2.61 -26.16
N ALA A 150 -1.24 -2.79 -25.45
CA ALA A 150 0.04 -2.16 -25.75
C ALA A 150 0.81 -2.85 -26.88
N LYS A 151 0.54 -4.14 -27.14
CA LYS A 151 1.27 -5.00 -28.10
C LYS A 151 2.78 -5.02 -27.89
N ARG A 152 3.22 -4.81 -26.64
CA ARG A 152 4.63 -4.80 -26.23
C ARG A 152 4.76 -5.21 -24.77
N VAL A 153 5.92 -5.76 -24.43
CA VAL A 153 6.22 -6.28 -23.07
C VAL A 153 6.98 -5.27 -22.22
N ASN A 154 7.69 -4.31 -22.82
CA ASN A 154 8.49 -3.33 -22.11
C ASN A 154 7.63 -2.46 -21.19
N LEU A 155 8.12 -2.23 -19.95
CA LEU A 155 7.47 -1.37 -18.96
C LEU A 155 7.63 0.12 -19.27
N TYR A 156 8.77 0.48 -19.83
CA TYR A 156 9.14 1.87 -20.18
C TYR A 156 9.40 1.98 -21.67
N GLU A 157 9.17 3.18 -22.17
CA GLU A 157 9.51 3.55 -23.57
C GLU A 157 10.99 3.88 -23.68
#